data_ba790fc220a3bda7b9e1c60ec40a009c
#
_entry.id   ba790fc220a3bda7b9e1c60ec40a009c
#
_cell.length_a   1.000
_cell.length_b   1.000
_cell.length_c   1.000
_cell.angle_alpha   90.00
_cell.angle_beta   90.00
_cell.angle_gamma   90.00
#
_symmetry.space_group_name_H-M   'P 1'
#
loop_
_entity.id
_entity.type
_entity.pdbx_description
1 polymer ?
#
loop_
_entity_poly.entity_id
_entity_poly.type
_entity_poly.pdbx_seq_one_letter_code
_entity_poly.pdbx_strand_id
1 'polypeptide(L)'
;MYLYNSLTHKKELFVPNDPDLVKMYTCGPTVYHYAHIGNLRTYIMEDVLEKSLRYLGYNVKRVMNITDVGHLASDADTGEDKMLKGARREHKTVMEIAKYYTDAFFADCDKLNIKRPDVVEPATNCISEYIHMVQTLSLIHISEPTRPLYI
;
A
#
# COMPACT_ATOMS: atom_id res chain seq x y z
N MET A 1 -22.12 -8.50 9.68
CA MET A 1 -21.72 -8.38 8.26
C MET A 1 -21.01 -9.64 7.81
N TYR A 2 -21.27 -10.12 6.58
CA TYR A 2 -20.55 -11.26 6.03
C TYR A 2 -19.58 -10.81 4.96
N LEU A 3 -18.32 -11.25 5.05
CA LEU A 3 -17.26 -10.95 4.08
C LEU A 3 -16.73 -12.26 3.48
N TYR A 4 -16.23 -12.18 2.24
CA TYR A 4 -15.53 -13.29 1.64
C TYR A 4 -14.10 -13.33 2.20
N ASN A 5 -13.73 -14.46 2.77
CA ASN A 5 -12.40 -14.69 3.31
C ASN A 5 -11.59 -15.49 2.27
N SER A 6 -10.56 -14.86 1.71
CA SER A 6 -9.69 -15.49 0.71
C SER A 6 -8.87 -16.66 1.26
N LEU A 7 -8.59 -16.68 2.57
CA LEU A 7 -7.84 -17.76 3.21
C LEU A 7 -8.66 -19.06 3.27
N THR A 8 -9.95 -18.94 3.63
CA THR A 8 -10.85 -20.10 3.78
C THR A 8 -11.68 -20.36 2.52
N HIS A 9 -11.63 -19.44 1.54
CA HIS A 9 -12.46 -19.47 0.32
C HIS A 9 -13.97 -19.52 0.61
N LYS A 10 -14.42 -18.90 1.71
CA LYS A 10 -15.84 -18.91 2.14
C LYS A 10 -16.29 -17.51 2.51
N LYS A 11 -17.61 -17.33 2.45
CA LYS A 11 -18.28 -16.16 2.98
C LYS A 11 -18.57 -16.37 4.46
N GLU A 12 -17.94 -15.60 5.33
CA GLU A 12 -17.96 -15.79 6.77
C GLU A 12 -18.46 -14.54 7.49
N LEU A 13 -18.97 -14.73 8.70
CA LEU A 13 -19.30 -13.61 9.57
C LEU A 13 -18.01 -12.87 9.95
N PHE A 14 -18.00 -11.57 9.69
CA PHE A 14 -16.87 -10.74 10.10
C PHE A 14 -16.84 -10.60 11.63
N VAL A 15 -15.76 -11.05 12.23
CA VAL A 15 -15.45 -10.90 13.66
C VAL A 15 -14.09 -10.21 13.74
N PRO A 16 -14.01 -8.99 14.30
CA PRO A 16 -12.73 -8.31 14.46
C PRO A 16 -11.83 -9.03 15.48
N ASN A 17 -10.52 -8.99 15.26
CA ASN A 17 -9.54 -9.53 16.21
C ASN A 17 -9.51 -8.72 17.53
N ASP A 18 -9.83 -7.44 17.43
CA ASP A 18 -9.92 -6.52 18.56
C ASP A 18 -11.35 -5.95 18.55
N PRO A 19 -12.17 -6.24 19.58
CA PRO A 19 -13.57 -5.77 19.64
C PRO A 19 -13.70 -4.25 19.60
N ASP A 20 -12.72 -3.54 20.13
CA ASP A 20 -12.74 -2.09 20.26
C ASP A 20 -12.19 -1.36 19.04
N LEU A 21 -11.42 -2.06 18.19
CA LEU A 21 -10.74 -1.44 17.05
C LEU A 21 -10.55 -2.40 15.87
N VAL A 22 -11.21 -2.12 14.76
CA VAL A 22 -10.93 -2.77 13.47
C VAL A 22 -9.71 -2.10 12.84
N LYS A 23 -8.60 -2.83 12.77
CA LYS A 23 -7.39 -2.39 12.07
C LYS A 23 -7.50 -2.80 10.62
N MET A 24 -7.56 -1.83 9.71
CA MET A 24 -7.68 -2.04 8.27
C MET A 24 -6.43 -1.52 7.57
N TYR A 25 -5.74 -2.39 6.85
CA TYR A 25 -4.64 -2.00 5.98
C TYR A 25 -5.10 -2.07 4.52
N THR A 26 -4.78 -1.04 3.75
CA THR A 26 -5.07 -0.97 2.33
C THR A 26 -3.81 -0.60 1.56
N CYS A 27 -3.59 -1.24 0.41
CA CYS A 27 -2.45 -0.94 -0.43
C CYS A 27 -2.65 0.41 -1.13
N GLY A 28 -1.68 1.30 -1.00
CA GLY A 28 -1.70 2.61 -1.64
C GLY A 28 -1.06 2.61 -3.03
N PRO A 29 -1.02 3.78 -3.68
CA PRO A 29 -0.48 3.93 -5.02
C PRO A 29 1.04 3.88 -5.06
N THR A 30 1.58 3.49 -6.22
CA THR A 30 2.96 3.79 -6.60
C THR A 30 2.96 5.14 -7.32
N VAL A 31 3.63 6.12 -6.74
CA VAL A 31 3.46 7.54 -7.10
C VAL A 31 4.45 8.03 -8.15
N TYR A 32 4.45 7.41 -9.32
CA TYR A 32 5.24 7.82 -10.49
C TYR A 32 4.37 8.32 -11.66
N HIS A 33 3.05 8.19 -11.56
CA HIS A 33 2.08 8.59 -12.57
C HIS A 33 0.70 8.83 -11.94
N TYR A 34 -0.20 9.48 -12.66
CA TYR A 34 -1.60 9.63 -12.25
C TYR A 34 -2.28 8.26 -12.09
N ALA A 35 -3.12 8.13 -11.07
CA ALA A 35 -3.98 6.96 -10.94
C ALA A 35 -5.02 6.95 -12.07
N HIS A 36 -5.16 5.81 -12.75
CA HIS A 36 -6.24 5.64 -13.74
C HIS A 36 -7.47 5.00 -13.10
N ILE A 37 -8.56 4.95 -13.84
CA ILE A 37 -9.86 4.46 -13.33
C ILE A 37 -9.80 3.04 -12.75
N GLY A 38 -8.94 2.17 -13.28
CA GLY A 38 -8.74 0.82 -12.74
C GLY A 38 -8.16 0.82 -11.34
N ASN A 39 -7.21 1.71 -11.05
CA ASN A 39 -6.66 1.88 -9.70
C ASN A 39 -7.71 2.50 -8.77
N LEU A 40 -8.37 3.56 -9.20
CA LEU A 40 -9.37 4.28 -8.40
C LEU A 40 -10.55 3.39 -8.01
N ARG A 41 -10.92 2.41 -8.84
CA ARG A 41 -11.92 1.41 -8.49
C ARG A 41 -11.58 0.66 -7.20
N THR A 42 -10.32 0.26 -7.03
CA THR A 42 -9.86 -0.43 -5.81
C THR A 42 -10.03 0.46 -4.58
N TYR A 43 -9.60 1.72 -4.67
CA TYR A 43 -9.72 2.68 -3.57
C TYR A 43 -11.17 3.01 -3.21
N ILE A 44 -12.07 3.04 -4.20
CA ILE A 44 -13.52 3.17 -3.95
C ILE A 44 -14.04 1.94 -3.18
N MET A 45 -13.63 0.72 -3.56
CA MET A 45 -14.07 -0.49 -2.86
C MET A 45 -13.57 -0.52 -1.40
N GLU A 46 -12.33 -0.12 -1.16
CA GLU A 46 -11.74 0.00 0.18
C GLU A 46 -12.50 1.02 1.04
N ASP A 47 -12.82 2.17 0.46
CA ASP A 47 -13.60 3.24 1.11
C ASP A 47 -15.02 2.79 1.45
N VAL A 48 -15.68 2.10 0.52
CA VAL A 48 -17.01 1.53 0.76
C VAL A 48 -16.98 0.52 1.91
N LEU A 49 -15.94 -0.33 1.97
CA LEU A 49 -15.77 -1.27 3.08
C LEU A 49 -15.57 -0.54 4.41
N GLU A 50 -14.69 0.46 4.47
CA GLU A 50 -14.47 1.26 5.68
C GLU A 50 -15.77 1.94 6.14
N LYS A 51 -16.45 2.62 5.21
CA LYS A 51 -17.71 3.32 5.50
C LYS A 51 -18.80 2.35 5.97
N SER A 52 -18.87 1.16 5.38
CA SER A 52 -19.82 0.11 5.80
C SER A 52 -19.54 -0.40 7.22
N LEU A 53 -18.29 -0.63 7.56
CA LEU A 53 -17.89 -1.03 8.90
C LEU A 53 -18.23 0.05 9.92
N ARG A 54 -17.92 1.31 9.63
CA ARG A 54 -18.28 2.46 10.50
C ARG A 54 -19.79 2.61 10.64
N TYR A 55 -20.55 2.44 9.57
CA TYR A 55 -22.00 2.48 9.60
C TYR A 55 -22.61 1.39 10.50
N LEU A 56 -21.97 0.22 10.56
CA LEU A 56 -22.35 -0.87 11.45
C LEU A 56 -21.86 -0.69 12.90
N GLY A 57 -21.27 0.46 13.23
CA GLY A 57 -20.86 0.80 14.59
C GLY A 57 -19.44 0.37 14.96
N TYR A 58 -18.65 -0.17 14.02
CA TYR A 58 -17.25 -0.49 14.30
C TYR A 58 -16.38 0.77 14.34
N ASN A 59 -15.49 0.85 15.31
CA ASN A 59 -14.39 1.81 15.29
C ASN A 59 -13.30 1.28 14.34
N VAL A 60 -12.98 2.02 13.29
CA VAL A 60 -12.03 1.58 12.25
C VAL A 60 -10.84 2.52 12.21
N LYS A 61 -9.63 1.96 12.20
CA LYS A 61 -8.39 2.68 11.91
C LYS A 61 -7.81 2.14 10.60
N ARG A 62 -7.88 2.96 9.54
CA ARG A 62 -7.33 2.60 8.21
C ARG A 62 -5.94 3.17 8.02
N VAL A 63 -5.02 2.29 7.62
CA VAL A 63 -3.64 2.62 7.25
C VAL A 63 -3.44 2.34 5.77
N MET A 64 -2.74 3.22 5.09
CA MET A 64 -2.36 3.07 3.68
C MET A 64 -0.89 3.43 3.51
N ASN A 65 -0.15 2.61 2.76
CA ASN A 65 1.20 2.98 2.34
C ASN A 65 1.19 3.88 1.10
N ILE A 66 2.27 4.59 0.87
CA ILE A 66 2.61 5.19 -0.42
C ILE A 66 3.93 4.58 -0.89
N THR A 67 3.95 4.00 -2.09
CA THR A 67 5.18 3.49 -2.69
C THR A 67 5.86 4.62 -3.45
N ASP A 68 6.78 5.28 -2.78
CA ASP A 68 7.52 6.46 -3.26
C ASP A 68 8.95 6.12 -3.69
N VAL A 69 9.37 4.84 -3.57
CA VAL A 69 10.71 4.34 -3.90
C VAL A 69 10.69 2.85 -4.24
N GLY A 70 11.65 2.39 -5.05
CA GLY A 70 11.97 0.97 -5.17
C GLY A 70 11.00 0.14 -6.00
N HIS A 71 10.36 0.69 -7.01
CA HIS A 71 9.43 -0.06 -7.86
C HIS A 71 10.00 -0.38 -9.24
N LEU A 72 10.33 -1.65 -9.48
CA LEU A 72 10.84 -2.14 -10.77
C LEU A 72 9.81 -2.04 -11.89
N ALA A 73 10.29 -1.82 -13.12
CA ALA A 73 9.45 -1.68 -14.30
C ALA A 73 8.86 -3.01 -14.81
N SER A 74 9.48 -4.14 -14.45
CA SER A 74 9.04 -5.49 -14.83
C SER A 74 9.26 -6.48 -13.68
N ASP A 75 8.50 -7.58 -13.68
CA ASP A 75 8.66 -8.69 -12.73
C ASP A 75 9.94 -9.52 -13.00
N ALA A 76 10.58 -9.33 -14.15
CA ALA A 76 11.93 -9.82 -14.41
C ALA A 76 12.92 -8.80 -13.85
N ASP A 77 13.78 -9.20 -12.95
CA ASP A 77 14.75 -8.45 -12.11
C ASP A 77 15.74 -7.52 -12.87
N THR A 78 15.45 -7.18 -14.14
CA THR A 78 16.27 -6.42 -15.07
C THR A 78 15.65 -5.09 -15.52
N GLY A 79 14.55 -4.65 -14.92
CA GLY A 79 13.82 -3.44 -15.31
C GLY A 79 14.35 -2.17 -14.65
N GLU A 80 14.40 -1.06 -15.40
CA GLU A 80 14.67 0.26 -14.84
C GLU A 80 13.56 0.66 -13.83
N ASP A 81 13.93 1.26 -12.70
CA ASP A 81 13.00 1.74 -11.70
C ASP A 81 12.01 2.75 -12.31
N LYS A 82 10.71 2.50 -12.12
CA LYS A 82 9.62 3.35 -12.63
C LYS A 82 9.71 4.78 -12.12
N MET A 83 10.19 4.97 -10.88
CA MET A 83 10.37 6.29 -10.29
C MET A 83 11.50 7.06 -10.97
N LEU A 84 12.63 6.40 -11.25
CA LEU A 84 13.74 6.99 -12.01
C LEU A 84 13.33 7.34 -13.45
N LYS A 85 12.57 6.49 -14.10
CA LYS A 85 12.04 6.77 -15.45
C LYS A 85 11.10 7.98 -15.45
N GLY A 86 10.24 8.09 -14.47
CA GLY A 86 9.37 9.26 -14.27
C GLY A 86 10.18 10.54 -14.05
N ALA A 87 11.17 10.48 -13.16
CA ALA A 87 12.04 11.61 -12.83
C ALA A 87 12.81 12.14 -14.06
N ARG A 88 13.40 11.24 -14.86
CA ARG A 88 14.10 11.60 -16.11
C ARG A 88 13.16 12.25 -17.12
N ARG A 89 11.95 11.73 -17.30
CA ARG A 89 10.95 12.26 -18.23
C ARG A 89 10.54 13.68 -17.88
N GLU A 90 10.42 13.99 -16.61
CA GLU A 90 9.90 15.28 -16.12
C GLU A 90 11.01 16.24 -15.64
N HIS A 91 12.29 15.85 -15.76
CA HIS A 91 13.44 16.64 -15.29
C HIS A 91 13.33 17.06 -13.83
N LYS A 92 12.80 16.16 -12.99
CA LYS A 92 12.60 16.34 -11.54
C LYS A 92 13.33 15.27 -10.75
N THR A 93 13.53 15.49 -9.48
CA THR A 93 14.02 14.46 -8.57
C THR A 93 12.93 13.40 -8.32
N VAL A 94 13.32 12.21 -7.92
CA VAL A 94 12.39 11.12 -7.55
C VAL A 94 11.43 11.58 -6.45
N MET A 95 11.94 12.31 -5.44
CA MET A 95 11.13 12.80 -4.32
C MET A 95 10.11 13.87 -4.74
N GLU A 96 10.48 14.76 -5.66
CA GLU A 96 9.54 15.75 -6.22
C GLU A 96 8.43 15.08 -7.02
N ILE A 97 8.76 14.05 -7.80
CA ILE A 97 7.78 13.25 -8.53
C ILE A 97 6.85 12.53 -7.56
N ALA A 98 7.40 11.86 -6.56
CA ALA A 98 6.61 11.15 -5.55
C ALA A 98 5.64 12.08 -4.84
N LYS A 99 6.12 13.25 -4.41
CA LYS A 99 5.27 14.26 -3.76
C LYS A 99 4.16 14.74 -4.69
N TYR A 100 4.50 15.12 -5.93
CA TYR A 100 3.54 15.63 -6.90
C TYR A 100 2.40 14.64 -7.18
N TYR A 101 2.73 13.36 -7.46
CA TYR A 101 1.71 12.36 -7.75
C TYR A 101 0.97 11.87 -6.50
N THR A 102 1.56 11.97 -5.32
CA THR A 102 0.84 11.75 -4.05
C THR A 102 -0.23 12.82 -3.84
N ASP A 103 0.12 14.09 -4.04
CA ASP A 103 -0.82 15.20 -3.91
C ASP A 103 -1.95 15.08 -4.97
N ALA A 104 -1.60 14.75 -6.22
CA ALA A 104 -2.57 14.53 -7.29
C ALA A 104 -3.51 13.35 -6.99
N PHE A 105 -2.98 12.24 -6.46
CA PHE A 105 -3.77 11.08 -6.07
C PHE A 105 -4.83 11.44 -5.01
N PHE A 106 -4.44 12.15 -3.96
CA PHE A 106 -5.41 12.54 -2.94
C PHE A 106 -6.42 13.57 -3.44
N ALA A 107 -6.01 14.50 -4.32
CA ALA A 107 -6.95 15.42 -4.96
C ALA A 107 -8.01 14.68 -5.82
N ASP A 108 -7.63 13.58 -6.48
CA ASP A 108 -8.58 12.76 -7.22
C ASP A 108 -9.46 11.90 -6.28
N CYS A 109 -8.92 11.40 -5.17
CA CYS A 109 -9.70 10.74 -4.12
C CYS A 109 -10.77 11.68 -3.54
N ASP A 110 -10.43 12.93 -3.28
CA ASP A 110 -11.37 13.92 -2.76
C ASP A 110 -12.53 14.17 -3.73
N LYS A 111 -12.25 14.27 -5.05
CA LYS A 111 -13.28 14.41 -6.09
C LYS A 111 -14.24 13.22 -6.14
N LEU A 112 -13.76 12.03 -5.79
CA LEU A 112 -14.54 10.79 -5.72
C LEU A 112 -15.17 10.56 -4.35
N ASN A 113 -15.05 11.50 -3.41
CA ASN A 113 -15.53 11.36 -2.04
C ASN A 113 -14.96 10.14 -1.32
N ILE A 114 -13.73 9.76 -1.64
CA ILE A 114 -12.98 8.71 -0.95
C ILE A 114 -12.38 9.32 0.32
N LYS A 115 -12.72 8.75 1.48
CA LYS A 115 -12.18 9.22 2.76
C LYS A 115 -10.67 8.98 2.83
N ARG A 116 -9.91 10.02 3.21
CA ARG A 116 -8.48 9.84 3.46
C ARG A 116 -8.25 8.84 4.59
N PRO A 117 -7.31 7.89 4.46
CA PRO A 117 -6.95 6.98 5.54
C PRO A 117 -6.51 7.71 6.81
N ASP A 118 -6.72 7.10 7.97
CA ASP A 118 -6.33 7.70 9.26
C ASP A 118 -4.81 7.83 9.39
N VAL A 119 -4.06 6.93 8.73
CA VAL A 119 -2.60 6.99 8.60
C VAL A 119 -2.23 6.74 7.14
N VAL A 120 -1.39 7.62 6.60
CA VAL A 120 -0.77 7.48 5.27
C VAL A 120 0.74 7.49 5.46
N GLU A 121 1.40 6.38 5.09
CA GLU A 121 2.82 6.20 5.38
C GLU A 121 3.62 5.94 4.10
N PRO A 122 4.48 6.89 3.67
CA PRO A 122 5.43 6.68 2.60
C PRO A 122 6.46 5.61 2.95
N ALA A 123 6.82 4.76 1.99
CA ALA A 123 7.79 3.68 2.21
C ALA A 123 9.16 4.20 2.67
N THR A 124 9.57 5.37 2.19
CA THR A 124 10.85 6.00 2.59
C THR A 124 10.91 6.37 4.08
N ASN A 125 9.77 6.59 4.72
CA ASN A 125 9.75 6.90 6.16
C ASN A 125 10.03 5.67 7.05
N CYS A 126 9.89 4.45 6.51
CA CYS A 126 9.99 3.20 7.27
C CYS A 126 11.28 2.42 6.99
N ILE A 127 12.31 3.04 6.41
CA ILE A 127 13.55 2.33 6.02
C ILE A 127 14.26 1.73 7.23
N SER A 128 14.32 2.42 8.36
CA SER A 128 14.91 1.92 9.59
C SER A 128 14.19 0.70 10.15
N GLU A 129 12.87 0.72 10.10
CA GLU A 129 12.00 -0.38 10.52
C GLU A 129 12.16 -1.59 9.60
N TYR A 130 12.28 -1.38 8.29
CA TYR A 130 12.55 -2.46 7.33
C TYR A 130 13.90 -3.10 7.59
N ILE A 131 14.96 -2.32 7.81
CA ILE A 131 16.29 -2.83 8.15
C ILE A 131 16.22 -3.67 9.43
N HIS A 132 15.59 -3.15 10.47
CA HIS A 132 15.43 -3.87 11.73
C HIS A 132 14.64 -5.19 11.56
N MET A 133 13.55 -5.15 10.81
CA MET A 133 12.74 -6.34 10.51
C MET A 133 13.55 -7.40 9.75
N VAL A 134 14.28 -6.99 8.70
CA VAL A 134 15.14 -7.90 7.92
C VAL A 134 16.24 -8.51 8.80
N GLN A 135 16.88 -7.71 9.64
CA GLN A 135 17.88 -8.21 10.60
C GLN A 135 17.28 -9.24 11.57
N THR A 136 16.11 -8.96 12.11
CA THR A 136 15.41 -9.88 13.02
C THR A 136 15.06 -11.19 12.32
N LEU A 137 14.53 -11.13 11.10
CA LEU A 137 14.19 -12.32 10.30
C LEU A 137 15.43 -13.12 9.92
N SER A 138 16.54 -12.47 9.60
CA SER A 138 17.81 -13.11 9.31
C SER A 138 18.37 -13.86 10.53
N LEU A 139 18.29 -13.25 11.73
CA LEU A 139 18.76 -13.86 12.98
C LEU A 139 17.95 -15.13 13.36
N ILE A 140 16.69 -15.21 12.99
CA ILE A 140 15.86 -16.41 13.23
C ILE A 140 15.84 -17.38 12.03
N HIS A 141 16.75 -17.20 11.07
CA HIS A 141 16.92 -18.05 9.88
C HIS A 141 15.67 -18.17 8.98
N ILE A 142 14.78 -17.19 8.99
CA ILE A 142 13.61 -17.14 8.09
C ILE A 142 13.97 -16.45 6.76
N SER A 143 14.99 -15.59 6.76
CA SER A 143 15.50 -14.92 5.58
C SER A 143 17.00 -15.15 5.45
N GLU A 144 17.42 -15.96 4.47
CA GLU A 144 18.83 -16.08 4.09
C GLU A 144 19.06 -15.29 2.79
N PRO A 145 19.76 -14.14 2.85
CA PRO A 145 19.99 -13.31 1.66
C PRO A 145 20.99 -13.93 0.66
N THR A 146 21.60 -15.04 0.99
CA THR A 146 22.68 -15.63 0.18
C THR A 146 22.68 -17.15 0.21
N ARG A 147 21.59 -17.79 -0.20
CA ARG A 147 21.72 -19.17 -0.63
C ARG A 147 22.22 -19.15 -2.07
N PRO A 148 23.51 -19.50 -2.37
CA PRO A 148 23.90 -19.67 -3.76
C PRO A 148 23.01 -20.75 -4.34
N LEU A 149 22.30 -20.45 -5.41
CA LEU A 149 21.69 -21.46 -6.25
C LEU A 149 22.85 -22.24 -6.87
N TYR A 150 23.23 -23.34 -6.23
CA TYR A 150 24.05 -24.34 -6.90
C TYR A 150 23.17 -24.94 -7.99
N ILE A 151 23.46 -24.59 -9.22
CA ILE A 151 23.02 -25.28 -10.41
C ILE A 151 23.82 -26.57 -10.54
#